data_98d81de5afc4f2a55dc535ff04759753
#
_entry.id   98d81de5afc4f2a55dc535ff04759753
#
_cell.length_a   1.000
_cell.length_b   1.000
_cell.length_c   1.000
_cell.angle_alpha   90.00
_cell.angle_beta   90.00
_cell.angle_gamma   90.00
#
_symmetry.space_group_name_H-M   'P 1'
#
loop_
_entity.id
_entity.type
_entity.pdbx_description
1 polymer ?
#
loop_
_entity_poly.entity_id
_entity_poly.type
_entity_poly.pdbx_seq_one_letter_code
_entity_poly.pdbx_strand_id
1 'polypeptide(L)'
;MEAVTDVVFRHVVKRAGAPDVFFTEFANATGWVHAGDKAIAGRLVKTDDEHPLVAQIWGGEPGDMERFAAHCAKLGFDGIDINMGCPAKSAIKSGGAALIRQPDIAVAAIAAAKTAGLPVSVKTRLGYTHVDEWREWLTTILQQDIVNLTIHLRTKKEMSKVPAHYELIDDIIALRDNIAPQTLLTINGDIRDRAHGEELARQHPGVNGIMIGRGVFSDPFCFRASRAVPQKKFGQLYVGPGLFSDDTQEMDSAYAKLETVDCSRIADNPAECSRQISSGDLSKKCDSDQNDVPFTNALEHKSKLIALLHYHLDLFDRYQPTLGRPYETLKRFFKIYIRDFDGAKELREQLMYTKTTEEARLTIANICNL
;
A
#
# COMPACT_ATOMS: atom_id res chain seq x y z
N MET A 1 -2.00 3.95 -4.15
CA MET A 1 -3.38 3.84 -4.76
C MET A 1 -4.14 5.09 -4.40
N GLU A 2 -4.84 5.70 -5.36
CA GLU A 2 -5.60 6.93 -5.14
C GLU A 2 -6.64 6.79 -4.04
N ALA A 3 -6.68 7.78 -3.16
CA ALA A 3 -7.53 7.86 -1.97
C ALA A 3 -7.40 6.64 -1.01
N VAL A 4 -6.24 5.98 -1.00
CA VAL A 4 -5.98 4.79 -0.18
C VAL A 4 -4.63 4.88 0.53
N THR A 5 -3.54 5.13 -0.21
CA THR A 5 -2.19 5.02 0.35
C THR A 5 -1.67 6.35 0.90
N ASP A 6 -2.52 7.05 1.68
CA ASP A 6 -2.09 8.19 2.49
C ASP A 6 -1.24 7.73 3.71
N VAL A 7 -0.70 8.68 4.44
CA VAL A 7 0.13 8.40 5.62
C VAL A 7 -0.59 7.49 6.62
N VAL A 8 -1.88 7.71 6.86
CA VAL A 8 -2.69 6.90 7.80
C VAL A 8 -2.71 5.44 7.39
N PHE A 9 -3.09 5.16 6.14
CA PHE A 9 -3.21 3.77 5.68
C PHE A 9 -1.84 3.10 5.48
N ARG A 10 -0.79 3.86 5.13
CA ARG A 10 0.57 3.30 5.09
C ARG A 10 1.04 2.83 6.47
N HIS A 11 0.77 3.60 7.54
CA HIS A 11 1.06 3.16 8.91
C HIS A 11 0.25 1.93 9.33
N VAL A 12 -1.03 1.86 8.96
CA VAL A 12 -1.85 0.65 9.18
C VAL A 12 -1.24 -0.57 8.51
N VAL A 13 -0.81 -0.45 7.25
CA VAL A 13 -0.17 -1.54 6.51
C VAL A 13 1.18 -1.89 7.12
N LYS A 14 1.98 -0.89 7.52
CA LYS A 14 3.26 -1.09 8.21
C LYS A 14 3.06 -1.90 9.50
N ARG A 15 2.06 -1.57 10.28
CA ARG A 15 1.69 -2.30 11.51
C ARG A 15 1.21 -3.73 11.23
N ALA A 16 0.41 -3.91 10.20
CA ALA A 16 -0.11 -5.22 9.81
C ALA A 16 0.98 -6.15 9.26
N GLY A 17 1.94 -5.61 8.52
CA GLY A 17 3.06 -6.30 7.90
C GLY A 17 3.63 -5.41 6.78
N ALA A 18 4.78 -4.78 7.03
CA ALA A 18 5.36 -3.83 6.10
C ALA A 18 5.78 -4.48 4.78
N PRO A 19 5.49 -3.88 3.62
CA PRO A 19 6.19 -4.20 2.37
C PRO A 19 7.62 -3.66 2.41
N ASP A 20 8.46 -4.13 1.49
CA ASP A 20 9.84 -3.66 1.38
C ASP A 20 9.94 -2.22 0.88
N VAL A 21 8.95 -1.72 0.12
CA VAL A 21 8.86 -0.36 -0.42
C VAL A 21 7.43 0.14 -0.38
N PHE A 22 7.24 1.36 0.13
CA PHE A 22 5.96 2.05 0.07
C PHE A 22 5.89 3.06 -1.07
N PHE A 23 4.69 3.26 -1.60
CA PHE A 23 4.37 4.31 -2.57
C PHE A 23 3.27 5.21 -2.03
N THR A 24 3.42 6.52 -2.23
CA THR A 24 2.34 7.48 -1.92
C THR A 24 1.11 7.27 -2.81
N GLU A 25 0.05 7.98 -2.53
CA GLU A 25 -0.99 8.24 -3.54
C GLU A 25 -0.38 9.04 -4.70
N PHE A 26 -0.92 8.89 -5.91
CA PHE A 26 -0.34 9.62 -7.04
C PHE A 26 -0.82 11.08 -7.10
N ALA A 27 0.12 12.01 -7.03
CA ALA A 27 -0.13 13.44 -7.04
C ALA A 27 0.04 14.02 -8.44
N ASN A 28 -0.84 14.98 -8.80
CA ASN A 28 -0.81 15.64 -10.11
C ASN A 28 0.21 16.77 -10.14
N ALA A 29 1.21 16.69 -11.01
CA ALA A 29 2.27 17.67 -11.15
C ALA A 29 1.72 19.05 -11.59
N THR A 30 0.92 19.10 -12.65
CA THR A 30 0.32 20.34 -13.13
C THR A 30 -0.61 20.97 -12.09
N GLY A 31 -1.41 20.15 -11.42
CA GLY A 31 -2.27 20.63 -10.33
C GLY A 31 -1.46 21.29 -9.22
N TRP A 32 -0.34 20.66 -8.79
CA TRP A 32 0.52 21.24 -7.76
C TRP A 32 1.21 22.53 -8.23
N VAL A 33 1.71 22.58 -9.46
CA VAL A 33 2.37 23.78 -10.00
C VAL A 33 1.42 24.98 -10.03
N HIS A 34 0.15 24.77 -10.32
CA HIS A 34 -0.84 25.86 -10.42
C HIS A 34 -1.50 26.23 -9.09
N ALA A 35 -1.66 25.31 -8.15
CA ALA A 35 -2.42 25.53 -6.93
C ALA A 35 -1.72 25.07 -5.64
N GLY A 36 -0.45 24.67 -5.72
CA GLY A 36 0.36 24.27 -4.58
C GLY A 36 -0.18 23.01 -3.88
N ASP A 37 0.16 22.86 -2.61
CA ASP A 37 -0.16 21.67 -1.81
C ASP A 37 -1.66 21.42 -1.66
N LYS A 38 -2.49 22.46 -1.80
CA LYS A 38 -3.96 22.31 -1.81
C LYS A 38 -4.46 21.36 -2.92
N ALA A 39 -3.81 21.40 -4.10
CA ALA A 39 -4.19 20.56 -5.24
C ALA A 39 -3.91 19.07 -5.02
N ILE A 40 -2.94 18.76 -4.19
CA ILE A 40 -2.54 17.38 -3.90
C ILE A 40 -3.14 16.84 -2.59
N ALA A 41 -3.87 17.68 -1.84
CA ALA A 41 -4.70 17.29 -0.69
C ALA A 41 -4.02 16.29 0.26
N GLY A 42 -2.80 16.61 0.73
CA GLY A 42 -2.04 15.81 1.69
C GLY A 42 -1.44 14.50 1.16
N ARG A 43 -1.46 14.26 -0.17
CA ARG A 43 -0.92 13.00 -0.77
C ARG A 43 0.56 12.77 -0.51
N LEU A 44 1.32 13.85 -0.28
CA LEU A 44 2.75 13.79 0.01
C LEU A 44 3.08 13.90 1.51
N VAL A 45 2.08 13.94 2.39
CA VAL A 45 2.31 13.88 3.84
C VAL A 45 2.96 12.54 4.18
N LYS A 46 4.05 12.60 4.93
CA LYS A 46 4.82 11.43 5.38
C LYS A 46 5.39 11.68 6.77
N THR A 47 5.92 10.62 7.38
CA THR A 47 6.70 10.66 8.62
C THR A 47 8.15 10.25 8.35
N ASP A 48 9.05 10.61 9.26
CA ASP A 48 10.48 10.35 9.08
C ASP A 48 10.84 8.85 9.14
N ASP A 49 9.96 8.02 9.69
CA ASP A 49 10.14 6.57 9.80
C ASP A 49 9.59 5.77 8.61
N GLU A 50 9.09 6.46 7.57
CA GLU A 50 8.60 5.84 6.34
C GLU A 50 9.72 5.74 5.29
N HIS A 51 10.63 4.78 5.45
CA HIS A 51 11.70 4.50 4.49
C HIS A 51 11.75 3.01 4.15
N PRO A 52 11.92 2.63 2.86
CA PRO A 52 11.86 3.50 1.67
C PRO A 52 10.43 3.89 1.29
N LEU A 53 10.23 5.16 1.00
CA LEU A 53 8.95 5.72 0.52
C LEU A 53 9.16 6.47 -0.79
N VAL A 54 8.50 6.02 -1.84
CA VAL A 54 8.57 6.58 -3.20
C VAL A 54 7.37 7.50 -3.45
N ALA A 55 7.63 8.74 -3.88
CA ALA A 55 6.57 9.65 -4.30
C ALA A 55 6.03 9.24 -5.67
N GLN A 56 4.76 8.85 -5.75
CA GLN A 56 4.14 8.57 -7.03
C GLN A 56 3.51 9.85 -7.61
N ILE A 57 4.00 10.29 -8.77
CA ILE A 57 3.55 11.51 -9.46
C ILE A 57 2.97 11.18 -10.83
N TRP A 58 2.18 12.09 -11.38
CA TRP A 58 1.63 11.96 -12.73
C TRP A 58 1.40 13.32 -13.37
N GLY A 59 1.51 13.37 -14.69
CA GLY A 59 1.31 14.55 -15.52
C GLY A 59 1.76 14.27 -16.95
N GLY A 60 1.38 15.15 -17.88
CA GLY A 60 1.79 15.11 -19.28
C GLY A 60 2.62 16.34 -19.67
N GLU A 61 2.84 17.28 -18.75
CA GLU A 61 3.64 18.48 -18.97
C GLU A 61 5.05 18.31 -18.39
N PRO A 62 6.11 18.17 -19.23
CA PRO A 62 7.46 17.89 -18.72
C PRO A 62 8.00 18.95 -17.76
N GLY A 63 7.76 20.25 -18.02
CA GLY A 63 8.20 21.32 -17.12
C GLY A 63 7.51 21.32 -15.76
N ASP A 64 6.26 20.82 -15.66
CA ASP A 64 5.56 20.64 -14.41
C ASP A 64 6.11 19.41 -13.68
N MET A 65 6.42 18.33 -14.42
CA MET A 65 7.03 17.13 -13.87
C MET A 65 8.40 17.42 -13.25
N GLU A 66 9.23 18.24 -13.91
CA GLU A 66 10.53 18.69 -13.39
C GLU A 66 10.38 19.43 -12.05
N ARG A 67 9.51 20.45 -12.02
CA ARG A 67 9.28 21.26 -10.81
C ARG A 67 8.75 20.43 -9.67
N PHE A 68 7.81 19.54 -9.95
CA PHE A 68 7.20 18.72 -8.92
C PHE A 68 8.14 17.61 -8.42
N ALA A 69 8.94 17.01 -9.29
CA ALA A 69 9.98 16.07 -8.92
C ALA A 69 11.03 16.71 -8.00
N ALA A 70 11.48 17.94 -8.32
CA ALA A 70 12.39 18.69 -7.46
C ALA A 70 11.77 19.02 -6.09
N HIS A 71 10.44 19.26 -6.03
CA HIS A 71 9.73 19.42 -4.77
C HIS A 71 9.73 18.11 -3.95
N CYS A 72 9.46 16.98 -4.56
CA CYS A 72 9.51 15.66 -3.91
C CYS A 72 10.92 15.39 -3.33
N ALA A 73 11.98 15.73 -4.07
CA ALA A 73 13.36 15.61 -3.58
C ALA A 73 13.60 16.47 -2.32
N LYS A 74 13.12 17.71 -2.31
CA LYS A 74 13.22 18.61 -1.13
C LYS A 74 12.45 18.09 0.07
N LEU A 75 11.36 17.35 -0.13
CA LEU A 75 10.58 16.70 0.93
C LEU A 75 11.26 15.41 1.47
N GLY A 76 12.39 15.00 0.90
CA GLY A 76 13.14 13.84 1.35
C GLY A 76 12.47 12.50 1.03
N PHE A 77 11.86 12.35 -0.15
CA PHE A 77 11.44 11.05 -0.66
C PHE A 77 12.64 10.26 -1.17
N ASP A 78 12.58 8.92 -1.09
CA ASP A 78 13.67 8.03 -1.49
C ASP A 78 13.71 7.79 -3.02
N GLY A 79 12.65 8.15 -3.73
CA GLY A 79 12.55 8.02 -5.18
C GLY A 79 11.27 8.63 -5.72
N ILE A 80 11.17 8.65 -7.04
CA ILE A 80 10.00 9.11 -7.79
C ILE A 80 9.50 7.96 -8.66
N ASP A 81 8.18 7.73 -8.63
CA ASP A 81 7.51 6.80 -9.54
C ASP A 81 6.53 7.57 -10.42
N ILE A 82 6.64 7.40 -11.74
CA ILE A 82 5.75 8.08 -12.68
C ILE A 82 4.59 7.14 -13.03
N ASN A 83 3.36 7.58 -12.71
CA ASN A 83 2.17 6.82 -13.02
C ASN A 83 1.75 7.01 -14.48
N MET A 84 2.02 6.02 -15.31
CA MET A 84 1.63 5.92 -16.73
C MET A 84 0.59 4.80 -16.96
N GLY A 85 -0.14 4.40 -15.90
CA GLY A 85 -1.07 3.27 -15.98
C GLY A 85 -2.49 3.55 -15.48
N CYS A 86 -2.76 4.73 -14.87
CA CYS A 86 -4.08 5.04 -14.34
C CYS A 86 -5.12 5.21 -15.48
N PRO A 87 -6.21 4.41 -15.49
CA PRO A 87 -7.21 4.46 -16.54
C PRO A 87 -8.34 5.45 -16.26
N ALA A 88 -8.31 6.16 -15.12
CA ALA A 88 -9.37 7.07 -14.72
C ALA A 88 -9.54 8.23 -15.72
N LYS A 89 -10.79 8.61 -15.99
CA LYS A 89 -11.10 9.68 -16.97
C LYS A 89 -10.40 11.01 -16.65
N SER A 90 -10.24 11.35 -15.38
CA SER A 90 -9.51 12.54 -14.92
C SER A 90 -8.01 12.45 -15.24
N ALA A 91 -7.40 11.28 -15.04
CA ALA A 91 -5.98 11.09 -15.28
C ALA A 91 -5.62 11.05 -16.77
N ILE A 92 -6.44 10.41 -17.61
CA ILE A 92 -6.15 10.27 -19.06
C ILE A 92 -6.32 11.58 -19.86
N LYS A 93 -6.84 12.64 -19.26
CA LYS A 93 -6.91 13.96 -19.92
C LYS A 93 -5.55 14.63 -20.07
N SER A 94 -4.61 14.35 -19.14
CA SER A 94 -3.33 15.05 -19.07
C SER A 94 -2.19 14.15 -18.59
N GLY A 95 -2.28 12.81 -18.76
CA GLY A 95 -1.26 11.87 -18.30
C GLY A 95 -1.81 10.47 -18.04
N GLY A 96 -1.27 9.77 -17.04
CA GLY A 96 -1.67 8.41 -16.71
C GLY A 96 -1.55 7.45 -17.90
N ALA A 97 -2.51 6.56 -18.11
CA ALA A 97 -2.47 5.60 -19.22
C ALA A 97 -2.56 6.24 -20.63
N ALA A 98 -2.91 7.53 -20.76
CA ALA A 98 -2.89 8.21 -22.05
C ALA A 98 -1.47 8.36 -22.62
N LEU A 99 -0.45 8.40 -21.77
CA LEU A 99 0.95 8.48 -22.18
C LEU A 99 1.40 7.26 -23.01
N ILE A 100 0.73 6.12 -22.91
CA ILE A 100 0.98 4.95 -23.78
C ILE A 100 0.78 5.31 -25.27
N ARG A 101 -0.11 6.24 -25.57
CA ARG A 101 -0.40 6.73 -26.92
C ARG A 101 0.39 8.01 -27.28
N GLN A 102 1.24 8.47 -26.37
CA GLN A 102 2.04 9.67 -26.48
C GLN A 102 3.47 9.41 -26.00
N PRO A 103 4.21 8.49 -26.64
CA PRO A 103 5.52 8.02 -26.17
C PRO A 103 6.54 9.15 -26.03
N ASP A 104 6.52 10.13 -26.93
CA ASP A 104 7.43 11.28 -26.86
C ASP A 104 7.21 12.10 -25.57
N ILE A 105 5.94 12.30 -25.18
CA ILE A 105 5.60 12.99 -23.91
C ILE A 105 6.03 12.15 -22.71
N ALA A 106 5.84 10.83 -22.78
CA ALA A 106 6.27 9.91 -21.72
C ALA A 106 7.79 9.98 -21.51
N VAL A 107 8.58 9.95 -22.59
CA VAL A 107 10.04 10.08 -22.58
C VAL A 107 10.44 11.44 -21.99
N ALA A 108 9.84 12.53 -22.44
CA ALA A 108 10.13 13.87 -21.92
C ALA A 108 9.79 14.01 -20.43
N ALA A 109 8.68 13.41 -19.97
CA ALA A 109 8.29 13.41 -18.55
C ALA A 109 9.28 12.61 -17.67
N ILE A 110 9.80 11.47 -18.16
CA ILE A 110 10.84 10.71 -17.46
C ILE A 110 12.14 11.54 -17.36
N ALA A 111 12.59 12.10 -18.47
CA ALA A 111 13.78 12.93 -18.50
C ALA A 111 13.68 14.12 -17.53
N ALA A 112 12.53 14.80 -17.52
CA ALA A 112 12.24 15.89 -16.60
C ALA A 112 12.26 15.46 -15.14
N ALA A 113 11.65 14.33 -14.79
CA ALA A 113 11.66 13.83 -13.42
C ALA A 113 13.07 13.45 -12.93
N LYS A 114 13.93 12.93 -13.82
CA LYS A 114 15.34 12.56 -13.50
C LYS A 114 16.19 13.77 -13.09
N THR A 115 15.86 14.99 -13.49
CA THR A 115 16.59 16.21 -13.10
C THR A 115 16.60 16.47 -11.60
N ALA A 116 15.63 15.88 -10.87
CA ALA A 116 15.55 15.98 -9.41
C ALA A 116 16.69 15.23 -8.68
N GLY A 117 17.46 14.40 -9.37
CA GLY A 117 18.58 13.63 -8.79
C GLY A 117 18.15 12.42 -7.94
N LEU A 118 16.86 12.09 -7.91
CA LEU A 118 16.35 10.89 -7.25
C LEU A 118 16.24 9.71 -8.23
N PRO A 119 16.28 8.46 -7.75
CA PRO A 119 15.92 7.30 -8.55
C PRO A 119 14.52 7.45 -9.14
N VAL A 120 14.36 7.21 -10.45
CA VAL A 120 13.08 7.31 -11.14
C VAL A 120 12.64 5.93 -11.60
N SER A 121 11.40 5.57 -11.23
CA SER A 121 10.69 4.38 -11.70
C SER A 121 9.43 4.75 -12.50
N VAL A 122 8.93 3.82 -13.26
CA VAL A 122 7.68 3.98 -14.02
C VAL A 122 6.71 2.85 -13.69
N LYS A 123 5.45 3.22 -13.42
CA LYS A 123 4.36 2.26 -13.31
C LYS A 123 3.39 2.39 -14.48
N THR A 124 3.28 1.34 -15.29
CA THR A 124 2.48 1.35 -16.51
C THR A 124 1.60 0.10 -16.69
N ARG A 125 1.06 -0.07 -17.89
CA ARG A 125 0.28 -1.22 -18.37
C ARG A 125 0.90 -1.78 -19.64
N LEU A 126 0.41 -2.94 -20.09
CA LEU A 126 0.84 -3.58 -21.34
C LEU A 126 0.61 -2.71 -22.57
N GLY A 127 -0.50 -2.00 -22.59
CA GLY A 127 -0.90 -1.16 -23.71
C GLY A 127 -2.14 -0.34 -23.38
N TYR A 128 -2.59 0.46 -24.34
CA TYR A 128 -3.80 1.24 -24.21
C TYR A 128 -5.04 0.46 -24.61
N THR A 129 -5.03 -0.15 -25.79
CA THR A 129 -6.18 -0.85 -26.39
C THR A 129 -5.96 -2.34 -26.57
N HIS A 130 -4.82 -2.73 -27.16
CA HIS A 130 -4.48 -4.10 -27.51
C HIS A 130 -3.28 -4.61 -26.72
N VAL A 131 -3.25 -5.91 -26.44
CA VAL A 131 -2.18 -6.51 -25.63
C VAL A 131 -0.84 -6.46 -26.38
N ASP A 132 -0.83 -6.66 -27.68
CA ASP A 132 0.36 -6.65 -28.55
C ASP A 132 1.10 -5.30 -28.60
N GLU A 133 0.46 -4.21 -28.17
CA GLU A 133 1.11 -2.89 -28.00
C GLU A 133 2.28 -2.94 -26.99
N TRP A 134 2.33 -3.96 -26.11
CA TRP A 134 3.27 -4.01 -24.99
C TRP A 134 4.74 -3.94 -25.43
N ARG A 135 5.10 -4.59 -26.52
CA ARG A 135 6.50 -4.72 -26.94
C ARG A 135 7.10 -3.37 -27.34
N GLU A 136 6.40 -2.61 -28.15
CA GLU A 136 6.83 -1.28 -28.59
C GLU A 136 6.83 -0.28 -27.39
N TRP A 137 5.74 -0.30 -26.62
CA TRP A 137 5.60 0.60 -25.48
C TRP A 137 6.66 0.37 -24.40
N LEU A 138 6.87 -0.88 -23.97
CA LEU A 138 7.87 -1.18 -22.94
C LEU A 138 9.29 -0.98 -23.46
N THR A 139 9.57 -1.19 -24.74
CA THR A 139 10.85 -0.84 -25.37
C THR A 139 11.15 0.65 -25.18
N THR A 140 10.19 1.52 -25.50
CA THR A 140 10.32 2.97 -25.34
C THR A 140 10.67 3.34 -23.89
N ILE A 141 10.01 2.74 -22.92
CA ILE A 141 10.24 3.05 -21.49
C ILE A 141 11.58 2.49 -21.00
N LEU A 142 11.93 1.27 -21.36
CA LEU A 142 13.20 0.64 -20.95
C LEU A 142 14.43 1.38 -21.47
N GLN A 143 14.34 2.05 -22.61
CA GLN A 143 15.41 2.90 -23.15
C GLN A 143 15.68 4.17 -22.34
N GLN A 144 14.88 4.49 -21.31
CA GLN A 144 14.99 5.74 -20.56
C GLN A 144 15.89 5.63 -19.30
N ASP A 145 16.62 4.53 -19.11
CA ASP A 145 17.49 4.33 -17.95
C ASP A 145 16.76 4.63 -16.62
N ILE A 146 15.67 3.94 -16.39
CA ILE A 146 14.89 3.97 -15.15
C ILE A 146 15.35 2.86 -14.20
N VAL A 147 15.23 3.08 -12.89
CA VAL A 147 15.67 2.09 -11.89
C VAL A 147 14.72 0.89 -11.77
N ASN A 148 13.42 1.10 -12.01
CA ASN A 148 12.43 0.03 -11.94
C ASN A 148 11.26 0.29 -12.88
N LEU A 149 10.78 -0.76 -13.52
CA LEU A 149 9.58 -0.78 -14.33
C LEU A 149 8.52 -1.67 -13.66
N THR A 150 7.42 -1.06 -13.22
CA THR A 150 6.27 -1.81 -12.69
C THR A 150 5.18 -1.93 -13.75
N ILE A 151 4.79 -3.15 -14.08
CA ILE A 151 3.80 -3.41 -15.12
C ILE A 151 2.54 -4.01 -14.53
N HIS A 152 1.41 -3.34 -14.71
CA HIS A 152 0.12 -3.98 -14.54
C HIS A 152 -0.17 -4.80 -15.81
N LEU A 153 -0.19 -6.12 -15.66
CA LEU A 153 -0.28 -7.08 -16.77
C LEU A 153 -1.67 -7.12 -17.41
N ARG A 154 -2.15 -5.94 -17.82
CA ARG A 154 -3.39 -5.69 -18.58
C ARG A 154 -3.25 -4.41 -19.37
N THR A 155 -4.05 -4.27 -20.42
CA THR A 155 -4.19 -2.99 -21.13
C THR A 155 -5.07 -2.01 -20.34
N LYS A 156 -5.08 -0.74 -20.76
CA LYS A 156 -6.00 0.27 -20.21
C LYS A 156 -7.46 -0.10 -20.52
N LYS A 157 -7.75 -0.62 -21.72
CA LYS A 157 -9.10 -1.00 -22.15
C LYS A 157 -9.68 -2.16 -21.33
N GLU A 158 -8.86 -3.12 -21.01
CA GLU A 158 -9.23 -4.28 -20.17
C GLU A 158 -9.54 -3.88 -18.73
N MET A 159 -8.95 -2.81 -18.23
CA MET A 159 -9.13 -2.35 -16.84
C MET A 159 -8.69 -3.42 -15.81
N SER A 160 -9.68 -4.13 -15.24
CA SER A 160 -9.53 -5.30 -14.36
C SER A 160 -10.63 -6.33 -14.65
N LYS A 161 -11.10 -6.40 -15.90
CA LYS A 161 -12.24 -7.24 -16.30
C LYS A 161 -11.84 -8.62 -16.81
N VAL A 162 -10.58 -8.80 -17.14
CA VAL A 162 -9.99 -10.07 -17.59
C VAL A 162 -8.90 -10.49 -16.60
N PRO A 163 -8.43 -11.73 -16.58
CA PRO A 163 -7.24 -12.14 -15.82
C PRO A 163 -5.99 -11.35 -16.24
N ALA A 164 -5.03 -11.21 -15.34
CA ALA A 164 -3.73 -10.64 -15.67
C ALA A 164 -2.96 -11.58 -16.62
N HIS A 165 -2.30 -11.01 -17.62
CA HIS A 165 -1.56 -11.74 -18.66
C HIS A 165 -0.20 -12.23 -18.15
N TYR A 166 -0.20 -13.23 -17.26
CA TYR A 166 1.02 -13.80 -16.69
C TYR A 166 1.84 -14.57 -17.76
N GLU A 167 1.21 -15.03 -18.82
CA GLU A 167 1.85 -15.68 -19.97
C GLU A 167 2.88 -14.80 -20.69
N LEU A 168 2.84 -13.47 -20.49
CA LEU A 168 3.78 -12.54 -21.11
C LEU A 168 5.02 -12.26 -20.25
N ILE A 169 5.09 -12.75 -19.03
CA ILE A 169 6.14 -12.38 -18.08
C ILE A 169 7.53 -12.72 -18.62
N ASP A 170 7.74 -13.92 -19.14
CA ASP A 170 9.04 -14.36 -19.64
C ASP A 170 9.49 -13.59 -20.89
N ASP A 171 8.56 -13.25 -21.79
CA ASP A 171 8.84 -12.41 -22.95
C ASP A 171 9.22 -10.99 -22.53
N ILE A 172 8.57 -10.45 -21.50
CA ILE A 172 8.89 -9.12 -20.94
C ILE A 172 10.24 -9.14 -20.23
N ILE A 173 10.58 -10.21 -19.52
CA ILE A 173 11.91 -10.41 -18.93
C ILE A 173 12.97 -10.38 -20.03
N ALA A 174 12.78 -11.17 -21.10
CA ALA A 174 13.71 -11.21 -22.21
C ALA A 174 13.88 -9.85 -22.89
N LEU A 175 12.79 -9.09 -23.06
CA LEU A 175 12.86 -7.71 -23.58
C LEU A 175 13.67 -6.80 -22.67
N ARG A 176 13.41 -6.83 -21.35
CA ARG A 176 14.12 -6.01 -20.36
C ARG A 176 15.62 -6.36 -20.35
N ASP A 177 15.97 -7.64 -20.31
CA ASP A 177 17.36 -8.11 -20.26
C ASP A 177 18.15 -7.72 -21.50
N ASN A 178 17.48 -7.66 -22.66
CA ASN A 178 18.11 -7.21 -23.90
C ASN A 178 18.35 -5.68 -23.97
N ILE A 179 17.44 -4.89 -23.38
CA ILE A 179 17.49 -3.40 -23.52
C ILE A 179 18.12 -2.74 -22.30
N ALA A 180 17.73 -3.15 -21.11
CA ALA A 180 18.06 -2.49 -19.85
C ALA A 180 18.22 -3.53 -18.71
N PRO A 181 19.24 -4.40 -18.75
CA PRO A 181 19.41 -5.48 -17.78
C PRO A 181 19.56 -5.00 -16.33
N GLN A 182 19.95 -3.74 -16.12
CA GLN A 182 20.04 -3.11 -14.80
C GLN A 182 18.69 -2.62 -14.25
N THR A 183 17.67 -2.44 -15.11
CA THR A 183 16.35 -2.01 -14.68
C THR A 183 15.60 -3.16 -13.95
N LEU A 184 15.18 -2.91 -12.73
CA LEU A 184 14.36 -3.88 -11.98
C LEU A 184 13.00 -4.03 -12.63
N LEU A 185 12.48 -5.26 -12.69
CA LEU A 185 11.16 -5.57 -13.21
C LEU A 185 10.23 -5.96 -12.07
N THR A 186 9.18 -5.17 -11.87
CA THR A 186 8.12 -5.43 -10.89
C THR A 186 6.81 -5.75 -11.61
N ILE A 187 6.16 -6.84 -11.23
CA ILE A 187 4.87 -7.22 -11.79
C ILE A 187 3.71 -6.89 -10.84
N ASN A 188 2.57 -6.57 -11.43
CA ASN A 188 1.33 -6.20 -10.75
C ASN A 188 0.13 -6.75 -11.54
N GLY A 189 -0.94 -7.07 -10.85
CA GLY A 189 -2.20 -7.59 -11.39
C GLY A 189 -2.58 -8.89 -10.71
N ASP A 190 -3.78 -8.94 -10.11
CA ASP A 190 -4.38 -10.10 -9.42
C ASP A 190 -3.52 -10.79 -8.34
N ILE A 191 -2.42 -10.18 -7.92
CA ILE A 191 -1.57 -10.70 -6.86
C ILE A 191 -2.27 -10.44 -5.52
N ARG A 192 -2.59 -11.53 -4.81
CA ARG A 192 -3.42 -11.51 -3.61
C ARG A 192 -2.62 -11.12 -2.37
N ASP A 193 -1.49 -11.80 -2.19
CA ASP A 193 -0.64 -11.74 -1.01
C ASP A 193 0.82 -12.01 -1.37
N ARG A 194 1.71 -11.90 -0.40
CA ARG A 194 3.14 -12.12 -0.56
C ARG A 194 3.46 -13.54 -1.01
N ALA A 195 2.79 -14.55 -0.45
CA ALA A 195 3.04 -15.94 -0.82
C ALA A 195 2.72 -16.22 -2.30
N HIS A 196 1.59 -15.69 -2.80
CA HIS A 196 1.24 -15.76 -4.22
C HIS A 196 2.28 -15.03 -5.09
N GLY A 197 2.74 -13.85 -4.66
CA GLY A 197 3.76 -13.09 -5.37
C GLY A 197 5.11 -13.80 -5.40
N GLU A 198 5.55 -14.38 -4.28
CA GLU A 198 6.80 -15.16 -4.19
C GLU A 198 6.76 -16.44 -5.05
N GLU A 199 5.58 -17.09 -5.14
CA GLU A 199 5.39 -18.23 -6.04
C GLU A 199 5.56 -17.80 -7.50
N LEU A 200 4.92 -16.69 -7.88
CA LEU A 200 5.02 -16.16 -9.24
C LEU A 200 6.47 -15.76 -9.58
N ALA A 201 7.20 -15.14 -8.65
CA ALA A 201 8.61 -14.80 -8.85
C ALA A 201 9.51 -16.05 -8.94
N ARG A 202 9.15 -17.16 -8.29
CA ARG A 202 9.88 -18.43 -8.43
C ARG A 202 9.64 -19.08 -9.81
N GLN A 203 8.44 -18.96 -10.36
CA GLN A 203 8.12 -19.43 -11.71
C GLN A 203 8.80 -18.58 -12.79
N HIS A 204 9.05 -17.29 -12.51
CA HIS A 204 9.66 -16.32 -13.43
C HIS A 204 10.89 -15.65 -12.79
N PRO A 205 12.08 -16.31 -12.78
CA PRO A 205 13.25 -15.87 -12.00
C PRO A 205 13.82 -14.49 -12.36
N GLY A 206 13.46 -13.93 -13.51
CA GLY A 206 13.84 -12.57 -13.94
C GLY A 206 12.98 -11.46 -13.35
N VAL A 207 11.91 -11.78 -12.61
CA VAL A 207 11.11 -10.81 -11.87
C VAL A 207 11.86 -10.41 -10.59
N ASN A 208 12.03 -9.10 -10.38
CA ASN A 208 12.75 -8.54 -9.24
C ASN A 208 11.82 -8.07 -8.11
N GLY A 209 10.57 -7.74 -8.43
CA GLY A 209 9.60 -7.21 -7.48
C GLY A 209 8.16 -7.62 -7.75
N ILE A 210 7.36 -7.60 -6.69
CA ILE A 210 5.92 -7.88 -6.73
C ILE A 210 5.18 -6.69 -6.14
N MET A 211 4.23 -6.12 -6.88
CA MET A 211 3.37 -5.06 -6.37
C MET A 211 1.97 -5.57 -6.07
N ILE A 212 1.62 -5.64 -4.79
CA ILE A 212 0.26 -5.97 -4.33
C ILE A 212 -0.57 -4.69 -4.31
N GLY A 213 -1.72 -4.71 -4.96
CA GLY A 213 -2.67 -3.61 -4.98
C GLY A 213 -3.90 -3.90 -4.13
N ARG A 214 -4.95 -4.40 -4.78
CA ARG A 214 -6.24 -4.68 -4.13
C ARG A 214 -6.20 -5.80 -3.10
N GLY A 215 -5.16 -6.63 -3.09
CA GLY A 215 -4.98 -7.70 -2.10
C GLY A 215 -5.11 -7.19 -0.66
N VAL A 216 -4.59 -6.00 -0.36
CA VAL A 216 -4.66 -5.38 0.97
C VAL A 216 -6.10 -5.13 1.47
N PHE A 217 -7.09 -5.00 0.57
CA PHE A 217 -8.51 -4.90 0.95
C PHE A 217 -9.14 -6.25 1.28
N SER A 218 -8.53 -7.32 0.77
CA SER A 218 -8.95 -8.69 1.07
C SER A 218 -8.26 -9.23 2.32
N ASP A 219 -7.01 -8.80 2.56
CA ASP A 219 -6.25 -9.13 3.76
C ASP A 219 -5.26 -8.01 4.06
N PRO A 220 -5.41 -7.26 5.18
CA PRO A 220 -4.45 -6.22 5.56
C PRO A 220 -3.06 -6.79 5.89
N PHE A 221 -2.96 -8.08 6.18
CA PHE A 221 -1.72 -8.80 6.48
C PHE A 221 -1.03 -9.40 5.25
N CYS A 222 -1.52 -9.09 4.05
CA CYS A 222 -1.08 -9.69 2.78
C CYS A 222 0.42 -9.53 2.47
N PHE A 223 1.12 -8.62 3.14
CA PHE A 223 2.58 -8.44 2.99
C PHE A 223 3.42 -9.28 3.97
N ARG A 224 2.81 -9.95 4.95
CA ARG A 224 3.56 -10.80 5.89
C ARG A 224 4.26 -11.92 5.15
N ALA A 225 5.52 -12.19 5.56
CA ALA A 225 6.23 -13.37 5.09
C ALA A 225 5.48 -14.65 5.54
N SER A 226 5.35 -15.62 4.65
CA SER A 226 4.88 -16.94 5.06
C SER A 226 5.92 -17.56 6.00
N ARG A 227 5.49 -18.20 7.09
CA ARG A 227 6.39 -18.80 8.10
C ARG A 227 7.35 -19.87 7.55
N ALA A 228 7.27 -20.22 6.27
CA ALA A 228 7.94 -21.40 5.68
C ALA A 228 9.12 -21.08 4.73
N VAL A 229 9.50 -19.82 4.49
CA VAL A 229 10.59 -19.51 3.53
C VAL A 229 11.72 -18.75 4.23
N PRO A 230 12.98 -19.26 4.22
CA PRO A 230 14.14 -18.48 4.66
C PRO A 230 14.25 -17.24 3.77
N GLN A 231 14.36 -16.07 4.38
CA GLN A 231 14.54 -14.80 3.64
C GLN A 231 15.83 -14.88 2.81
N LYS A 232 15.69 -15.10 1.51
CA LYS A 232 16.73 -14.68 0.55
C LYS A 232 16.67 -13.16 0.51
N LYS A 233 17.74 -12.52 0.92
CA LYS A 233 17.94 -11.07 0.76
C LYS A 233 17.83 -10.74 -0.72
N PHE A 234 16.72 -10.18 -1.14
CA PHE A 234 16.63 -9.45 -2.41
C PHE A 234 17.57 -8.25 -2.29
N GLY A 235 18.33 -7.97 -3.34
CA GLY A 235 19.47 -7.08 -3.35
C GLY A 235 19.23 -5.78 -2.59
N GLN A 236 20.26 -5.37 -1.86
CA GLN A 236 20.27 -4.15 -1.07
C GLN A 236 19.94 -2.94 -1.95
N LEU A 237 18.68 -2.48 -1.91
CA LEU A 237 18.40 -1.09 -2.21
C LEU A 237 18.99 -0.25 -1.08
N TYR A 238 19.76 0.74 -1.43
CA TYR A 238 20.49 1.66 -0.58
C TYR A 238 19.63 2.17 0.57
N VAL A 239 19.95 1.79 1.80
CA VAL A 239 19.34 2.32 3.01
C VAL A 239 20.32 3.33 3.60
N GLY A 240 20.02 4.62 3.42
CA GLY A 240 20.69 5.68 4.16
C GLY A 240 20.31 5.65 5.64
N PRO A 241 21.15 6.16 6.56
CA PRO A 241 20.85 6.15 7.99
C PRO A 241 19.69 7.10 8.31
N GLY A 242 18.54 6.55 8.74
CA GLY A 242 17.36 7.29 9.17
C GLY A 242 17.38 7.58 10.67
N LEU A 243 17.08 8.80 11.04
CA LEU A 243 16.78 9.23 12.39
C LEU A 243 15.31 8.90 12.70
N PHE A 244 15.09 8.24 13.83
CA PHE A 244 13.75 7.88 14.30
C PHE A 244 13.12 9.07 15.05
N SER A 245 11.83 9.36 14.82
CA SER A 245 11.03 10.18 15.71
C SER A 245 10.11 9.30 16.57
N ASP A 246 10.13 9.53 17.88
CA ASP A 246 9.59 8.62 18.91
C ASP A 246 8.05 8.47 18.96
N ASP A 247 7.30 9.31 18.25
CA ASP A 247 5.86 9.46 18.47
C ASP A 247 4.98 8.30 17.98
N THR A 248 5.43 7.52 16.98
CA THR A 248 4.67 6.34 16.52
C THR A 248 5.03 5.07 17.29
N GLN A 249 6.20 5.02 17.91
CA GLN A 249 6.67 3.86 18.67
C GLN A 249 5.84 3.61 19.94
N GLU A 250 5.35 4.66 20.59
CA GLU A 250 4.50 4.53 21.78
C GLU A 250 3.13 3.91 21.42
N MET A 251 2.51 4.38 20.34
CA MET A 251 1.27 3.77 19.84
C MET A 251 1.49 2.32 19.39
N ASP A 252 2.55 2.04 18.62
CA ASP A 252 2.89 0.70 18.17
C ASP A 252 3.14 -0.26 19.33
N SER A 253 3.79 0.20 20.41
CA SER A 253 4.00 -0.59 21.63
C SER A 253 2.71 -0.88 22.40
N ALA A 254 1.78 0.10 22.48
CA ALA A 254 0.49 -0.09 23.14
C ALA A 254 -0.37 -1.13 22.43
N TYR A 255 -0.44 -1.05 21.08
CA TYR A 255 -1.21 -2.02 20.28
C TYR A 255 -0.54 -3.40 20.18
N ALA A 256 0.79 -3.50 20.26
CA ALA A 256 1.48 -4.79 20.37
C ALA A 256 1.06 -5.57 21.63
N LYS A 257 0.84 -4.85 22.73
CA LYS A 257 0.35 -5.46 23.98
C LYS A 257 -1.09 -5.95 23.86
N LEU A 258 -1.95 -5.22 23.14
CA LEU A 258 -3.35 -5.64 22.87
C LEU A 258 -3.43 -6.89 21.99
N GLU A 259 -2.51 -7.09 21.04
CA GLU A 259 -2.47 -8.28 20.19
C GLU A 259 -2.07 -9.55 20.94
N THR A 260 -1.43 -9.42 22.10
CA THR A 260 -1.00 -10.55 22.96
C THR A 260 -1.99 -10.87 24.08
N VAL A 261 -3.08 -10.11 24.22
CA VAL A 261 -4.12 -10.41 25.23
C VAL A 261 -4.90 -11.66 24.81
N ASP A 262 -4.90 -12.65 25.65
CA ASP A 262 -5.67 -13.89 25.49
C ASP A 262 -7.17 -13.60 25.65
N CYS A 263 -7.88 -13.55 24.53
CA CYS A 263 -9.31 -13.25 24.49
C CYS A 263 -10.19 -14.41 25.00
N SER A 264 -9.65 -15.59 25.32
CA SER A 264 -10.42 -16.71 25.88
C SER A 264 -10.99 -16.40 27.27
N ARG A 265 -10.43 -15.40 27.96
CA ARG A 265 -10.87 -14.96 29.31
C ARG A 265 -11.92 -13.83 29.27
N ILE A 266 -12.18 -13.24 28.12
CA ILE A 266 -13.15 -12.11 27.99
C ILE A 266 -14.60 -12.60 28.09
N ALA A 267 -14.85 -13.88 27.82
CA ALA A 267 -16.20 -14.46 27.85
C ALA A 267 -16.82 -14.52 29.27
N ASP A 268 -16.01 -14.55 30.33
CA ASP A 268 -16.51 -14.85 31.68
C ASP A 268 -16.66 -13.63 32.61
N ASN A 269 -15.99 -12.48 32.34
CA ASN A 269 -16.20 -11.26 33.16
C ASN A 269 -15.69 -9.96 32.54
N PRO A 270 -16.53 -9.14 31.89
CA PRO A 270 -16.15 -7.88 31.22
C PRO A 270 -15.60 -6.79 32.16
N ALA A 271 -15.90 -6.84 33.46
CA ALA A 271 -15.47 -5.83 34.44
C ALA A 271 -14.03 -6.00 34.92
N GLU A 272 -13.42 -7.17 34.77
CA GLU A 272 -12.03 -7.43 35.16
C GLU A 272 -10.99 -7.01 34.10
N CYS A 273 -11.38 -7.02 32.82
CA CYS A 273 -10.51 -6.63 31.73
C CYS A 273 -10.06 -5.14 31.82
N SER A 274 -10.98 -4.26 32.24
CA SER A 274 -10.69 -2.84 32.41
C SER A 274 -9.73 -2.51 33.59
N ARG A 275 -9.57 -3.44 34.55
CA ARG A 275 -8.68 -3.27 35.71
C ARG A 275 -7.29 -3.85 35.49
N GLN A 276 -7.13 -4.83 34.63
CA GLN A 276 -5.82 -5.47 34.33
C GLN A 276 -4.94 -4.68 33.38
N ILE A 277 -5.52 -3.78 32.57
CA ILE A 277 -4.75 -2.88 31.70
C ILE A 277 -3.99 -1.82 32.52
N SER A 278 -4.39 -1.59 33.78
CA SER A 278 -3.78 -0.58 34.66
C SER A 278 -2.74 -1.14 35.67
N SER A 279 -2.51 -2.46 35.74
CA SER A 279 -1.54 -3.07 36.65
C SER A 279 -0.71 -4.13 35.94
N GLY A 280 0.52 -3.78 35.59
CA GLY A 280 1.46 -4.65 34.88
C GLY A 280 2.04 -5.77 35.74
N ASP A 281 1.35 -6.89 35.87
CA ASP A 281 1.95 -8.12 36.37
C ASP A 281 1.48 -9.33 35.55
N LEU A 282 2.37 -9.85 34.70
CA LEU A 282 2.16 -10.99 33.82
C LEU A 282 3.18 -12.07 34.05
N SER A 283 3.03 -12.82 35.17
CA SER A 283 3.76 -14.08 35.37
C SER A 283 2.83 -15.22 35.78
N LYS A 284 2.26 -15.92 34.81
CA LYS A 284 1.83 -17.34 34.97
C LYS A 284 1.61 -17.98 33.60
N LYS A 285 2.47 -18.93 33.24
CA LYS A 285 2.26 -19.91 32.16
C LYS A 285 1.17 -20.89 32.58
N CYS A 286 0.27 -21.22 31.69
CA CYS A 286 -0.57 -22.41 31.79
C CYS A 286 -0.28 -23.34 30.61
N ASP A 287 0.12 -24.53 30.92
CA ASP A 287 0.13 -25.70 30.02
C ASP A 287 -1.31 -26.24 29.94
N SER A 288 -1.85 -26.41 28.72
CA SER A 288 -2.99 -27.27 28.50
C SER A 288 -3.13 -27.73 27.03
N ASP A 289 -3.35 -28.97 26.91
CA ASP A 289 -3.53 -29.97 25.89
C ASP A 289 -3.97 -29.54 24.47
N GLN A 290 -3.34 -30.22 23.52
CA GLN A 290 -3.55 -30.25 22.07
C GLN A 290 -4.91 -30.89 21.74
N ASN A 291 -5.92 -30.10 21.25
CA ASN A 291 -6.95 -30.59 20.33
C ASN A 291 -7.97 -29.55 19.80
N ASP A 292 -7.82 -28.21 20.02
CA ASP A 292 -8.74 -27.18 19.52
C ASP A 292 -8.09 -26.11 18.65
N VAL A 293 -7.38 -26.52 17.60
CA VAL A 293 -6.60 -25.63 16.71
C VAL A 293 -7.44 -24.71 15.79
N PRO A 294 -8.68 -25.03 15.31
CA PRO A 294 -9.40 -24.14 14.41
C PRO A 294 -10.08 -22.93 15.06
N PHE A 295 -10.58 -23.07 16.30
CA PHE A 295 -11.39 -22.05 16.98
C PHE A 295 -10.54 -20.92 17.57
N THR A 296 -9.40 -21.23 18.12
CA THR A 296 -8.41 -20.26 18.66
C THR A 296 -7.84 -19.36 17.56
N ASN A 297 -7.61 -19.89 16.36
CA ASN A 297 -7.09 -19.11 15.23
C ASN A 297 -8.10 -18.07 14.70
N ALA A 298 -9.41 -18.36 14.70
CA ALA A 298 -10.44 -17.44 14.23
C ALA A 298 -10.66 -16.27 15.19
N LEU A 299 -10.68 -16.52 16.50
CA LEU A 299 -10.80 -15.50 17.54
C LEU A 299 -9.57 -14.59 17.58
N GLU A 300 -8.37 -15.15 17.47
CA GLU A 300 -7.12 -14.40 17.40
C GLU A 300 -7.09 -13.51 16.15
N HIS A 301 -7.54 -14.01 15.00
CA HIS A 301 -7.62 -13.24 13.76
C HIS A 301 -8.61 -12.07 13.87
N LYS A 302 -9.81 -12.31 14.44
CA LYS A 302 -10.81 -11.26 14.73
C LYS A 302 -10.21 -10.17 15.61
N SER A 303 -9.55 -10.54 16.71
CA SER A 303 -8.94 -9.59 17.65
C SER A 303 -7.88 -8.72 16.98
N LYS A 304 -7.03 -9.30 16.14
CA LYS A 304 -6.02 -8.56 15.36
C LYS A 304 -6.67 -7.58 14.37
N LEU A 305 -7.75 -7.96 13.71
CA LEU A 305 -8.47 -7.06 12.80
C LEU A 305 -9.14 -5.90 13.53
N ILE A 306 -9.76 -6.15 14.68
CA ILE A 306 -10.39 -5.10 15.50
C ILE A 306 -9.34 -4.15 16.09
N ALA A 307 -8.21 -4.68 16.61
CA ALA A 307 -7.09 -3.86 17.08
C ALA A 307 -6.55 -2.96 15.95
N LEU A 308 -6.39 -3.52 14.75
CA LEU A 308 -5.94 -2.75 13.59
C LEU A 308 -6.96 -1.67 13.15
N LEU A 309 -8.27 -1.91 13.33
CA LEU A 309 -9.29 -0.89 13.11
C LEU A 309 -9.16 0.26 14.12
N HIS A 310 -9.02 -0.04 15.41
CA HIS A 310 -8.81 1.00 16.43
C HIS A 310 -7.56 1.83 16.13
N TYR A 311 -6.45 1.17 15.77
CA TYR A 311 -5.23 1.84 15.34
C TYR A 311 -5.47 2.77 14.14
N HIS A 312 -6.26 2.34 13.15
CA HIS A 312 -6.63 3.18 12.00
C HIS A 312 -7.45 4.41 12.43
N LEU A 313 -8.39 4.26 13.36
CA LEU A 313 -9.20 5.37 13.89
C LEU A 313 -8.31 6.39 14.62
N ASP A 314 -7.37 5.93 15.44
CA ASP A 314 -6.46 6.81 16.19
C ASP A 314 -5.50 7.57 15.26
N LEU A 315 -4.96 6.89 14.25
CA LEU A 315 -4.16 7.55 13.21
C LEU A 315 -4.98 8.57 12.42
N PHE A 316 -6.24 8.25 12.10
CA PHE A 316 -7.11 9.20 11.42
C PHE A 316 -7.31 10.46 12.26
N ASP A 317 -7.63 10.33 13.53
CA ASP A 317 -7.80 11.49 14.45
C ASP A 317 -6.52 12.32 14.53
N ARG A 318 -5.35 11.67 14.61
CA ARG A 318 -4.05 12.33 14.66
C ARG A 318 -3.73 13.13 13.40
N TYR A 319 -3.96 12.54 12.21
CA TYR A 319 -3.56 13.15 10.93
C TYR A 319 -4.66 13.94 10.24
N GLN A 320 -5.92 13.82 10.67
CA GLN A 320 -7.05 14.53 10.08
C GLN A 320 -6.85 16.06 10.01
N PRO A 321 -6.29 16.74 11.02
CA PRO A 321 -6.05 18.18 10.94
C PRO A 321 -5.10 18.58 9.79
N THR A 322 -4.11 17.73 9.49
CA THR A 322 -3.15 17.94 8.40
C THR A 322 -3.71 17.52 7.05
N LEU A 323 -4.43 16.39 6.99
CA LEU A 323 -4.97 15.85 5.76
C LEU A 323 -6.24 16.53 5.28
N GLY A 324 -7.02 17.12 6.21
CA GLY A 324 -8.31 17.75 5.91
C GLY A 324 -9.35 16.78 5.30
N ARG A 325 -9.21 15.47 5.53
CA ARG A 325 -10.10 14.45 4.96
C ARG A 325 -11.35 14.28 5.81
N PRO A 326 -12.55 14.27 5.20
CA PRO A 326 -13.78 14.02 5.94
C PRO A 326 -13.84 12.57 6.44
N TYR A 327 -14.51 12.36 7.57
CA TYR A 327 -14.69 11.04 8.19
C TYR A 327 -15.25 9.98 7.24
N GLU A 328 -16.11 10.36 6.30
CA GLU A 328 -16.68 9.47 5.29
C GLU A 328 -15.63 8.70 4.49
N THR A 329 -14.41 9.23 4.38
CA THR A 329 -13.31 8.56 3.70
C THR A 329 -12.85 7.28 4.41
N LEU A 330 -13.05 7.16 5.73
CA LEU A 330 -12.77 5.95 6.51
C LEU A 330 -13.70 4.79 6.20
N LYS A 331 -14.96 5.06 5.87
CA LYS A 331 -16.00 4.03 5.72
C LYS A 331 -15.64 2.97 4.69
N ARG A 332 -14.86 3.32 3.65
CA ARG A 332 -14.36 2.37 2.65
C ARG A 332 -13.44 1.30 3.22
N PHE A 333 -12.78 1.61 4.36
CA PHE A 333 -11.81 0.72 4.98
C PHE A 333 -12.44 -0.25 5.99
N PHE A 334 -13.64 0.03 6.52
CA PHE A 334 -14.28 -0.83 7.51
C PHE A 334 -14.42 -2.29 7.06
N LYS A 335 -14.67 -2.52 5.76
CA LYS A 335 -14.74 -3.87 5.19
C LYS A 335 -13.42 -4.66 5.23
N ILE A 336 -12.29 -4.00 5.47
CA ILE A 336 -10.98 -4.65 5.60
C ILE A 336 -10.91 -5.37 6.95
N TYR A 337 -11.43 -4.73 7.99
CA TYR A 337 -11.30 -5.15 9.37
C TYR A 337 -12.49 -5.96 9.87
N ILE A 338 -13.68 -5.59 9.44
CA ILE A 338 -14.94 -6.19 9.90
C ILE A 338 -15.37 -7.25 8.90
N ARG A 339 -14.81 -8.46 9.05
CA ARG A 339 -15.04 -9.58 8.12
C ARG A 339 -14.72 -10.92 8.77
N ASP A 340 -15.25 -11.97 8.19
CA ASP A 340 -14.90 -13.37 8.47
C ASP A 340 -15.14 -13.79 9.95
N PHE A 341 -16.14 -13.16 10.61
CA PHE A 341 -16.63 -13.53 11.94
C PHE A 341 -18.15 -13.27 12.07
N ASP A 342 -18.76 -13.94 13.02
CA ASP A 342 -20.20 -13.81 13.30
C ASP A 342 -20.54 -12.38 13.74
N GLY A 343 -21.61 -11.79 13.17
CA GLY A 343 -22.02 -10.41 13.41
C GLY A 343 -21.22 -9.36 12.61
N ALA A 344 -20.26 -9.76 11.75
CA ALA A 344 -19.46 -8.81 10.97
C ALA A 344 -20.31 -7.99 9.98
N LYS A 345 -21.38 -8.56 9.44
CA LYS A 345 -22.28 -7.85 8.52
C LYS A 345 -23.01 -6.73 9.23
N GLU A 346 -23.63 -7.05 10.35
CA GLU A 346 -24.41 -6.15 11.20
C GLU A 346 -23.52 -5.01 11.74
N LEU A 347 -22.32 -5.33 12.21
CA LEU A 347 -21.36 -4.34 12.66
C LEU A 347 -20.96 -3.39 11.53
N ARG A 348 -20.67 -3.90 10.31
CA ARG A 348 -20.37 -3.02 9.16
C ARG A 348 -21.53 -2.10 8.83
N GLU A 349 -22.77 -2.62 8.83
CA GLU A 349 -23.96 -1.81 8.56
C GLU A 349 -24.08 -0.67 9.57
N GLN A 350 -23.91 -0.94 10.86
CA GLN A 350 -23.95 0.09 11.91
C GLN A 350 -22.81 1.11 11.74
N LEU A 351 -21.59 0.67 11.48
CA LEU A 351 -20.45 1.55 11.25
C LEU A 351 -20.63 2.49 10.04
N MET A 352 -21.42 2.10 9.03
CA MET A 352 -21.73 2.98 7.90
C MET A 352 -22.60 4.17 8.29
N TYR A 353 -23.34 4.12 9.41
CA TYR A 353 -24.16 5.22 9.92
C TYR A 353 -23.39 6.16 10.85
N THR A 354 -22.23 5.78 11.37
CA THR A 354 -21.42 6.62 12.25
C THR A 354 -20.88 7.85 11.49
N LYS A 355 -20.70 8.95 12.22
CA LYS A 355 -20.25 10.25 11.69
C LYS A 355 -18.90 10.69 12.25
N THR A 356 -18.46 10.05 13.32
CA THR A 356 -17.19 10.35 14.00
C THR A 356 -16.45 9.06 14.36
N THR A 357 -15.16 9.18 14.62
CA THR A 357 -14.34 8.06 15.10
C THR A 357 -14.78 7.59 16.49
N GLU A 358 -15.28 8.51 17.34
CA GLU A 358 -15.80 8.17 18.65
C GLU A 358 -17.08 7.32 18.57
N GLU A 359 -18.04 7.72 17.71
CA GLU A 359 -19.22 6.88 17.44
C GLU A 359 -18.83 5.50 16.91
N ALA A 360 -17.82 5.42 16.05
CA ALA A 360 -17.32 4.14 15.55
C ALA A 360 -16.74 3.27 16.68
N ARG A 361 -15.94 3.84 17.58
CA ARG A 361 -15.40 3.10 18.75
C ARG A 361 -16.49 2.58 19.66
N LEU A 362 -17.50 3.40 19.97
CA LEU A 362 -18.66 2.98 20.77
C LEU A 362 -19.44 1.86 20.10
N THR A 363 -19.63 1.94 18.78
CA THR A 363 -20.33 0.89 18.01
C THR A 363 -19.56 -0.42 18.05
N ILE A 364 -18.23 -0.39 17.91
CA ILE A 364 -17.36 -1.57 17.99
C ILE A 364 -17.44 -2.18 19.40
N ALA A 365 -17.33 -1.35 20.45
CA ALA A 365 -17.36 -1.82 21.84
C ALA A 365 -18.68 -2.52 22.19
N ASN A 366 -19.82 -1.96 21.76
CA ASN A 366 -21.15 -2.51 22.06
C ASN A 366 -21.38 -3.89 21.42
N ILE A 367 -20.79 -4.19 20.28
CA ILE A 367 -20.96 -5.47 19.56
C ILE A 367 -19.89 -6.48 19.96
N CYS A 368 -18.67 -6.03 20.26
CA CYS A 368 -17.60 -6.93 20.69
C CYS A 368 -17.75 -7.38 22.16
N ASN A 369 -18.60 -6.72 22.93
CA ASN A 369 -18.98 -7.11 24.30
C ASN A 369 -20.22 -8.03 24.35
N LEU A 370 -20.72 -8.47 23.20
CA LEU A 370 -21.72 -9.51 23.04
C LEU A 370 -21.05 -10.80 22.55
#